data_1a9c7ba85b2ac7b5a27a41490098c9d1
#
_entry.id   1a9c7ba85b2ac7b5a27a41490098c9d1
#
_cell.length_a   1.000
_cell.length_b   1.000
_cell.length_c   1.000
_cell.angle_alpha   90.00
_cell.angle_beta   90.00
_cell.angle_gamma   90.00
#
_symmetry.space_group_name_H-M   'P 1'
#
loop_
_entity.id
_entity.type
_entity.pdbx_description
1 polymer ?
#
loop_
_entity_poly.entity_id
_entity_poly.type
_entity_poly.pdbx_seq_one_letter_code
_entity_poly.pdbx_strand_id
1 'polypeptide(L)'
;MAGGYGRIASGLLLVTVAVAGLAGCSGGTSSATATATKASSNTGFTAARLRAALLTRVNGVGAAAPASSGKYSSLSAASTSKQGAGAVQVTPKTCTAAATSGFNPTALAEAPAAAVAFRVGTNEISEVLIASSAKSASTVLAVSLPAGCAKYQAKIAGKTYTYGTTEQAVTGIGEQARVLSVQAAGAKSDDRWSLMYRGKGFVGTVTVVGPNASEQAVMELGMQAYAFAVKSLS
;
A
#
# COMPACT_ATOMS: atom_id res chain seq x y z
N MET A 1 -20.51 36.87 14.75
CA MET A 1 -19.97 35.73 15.55
C MET A 1 -18.99 34.99 14.68
N ALA A 2 -17.68 35.19 14.94
CA ALA A 2 -16.59 34.65 14.10
C ALA A 2 -16.14 33.31 14.69
N GLY A 3 -16.34 32.23 13.94
CA GLY A 3 -15.86 30.87 14.29
C GLY A 3 -14.49 30.64 13.71
N GLY A 4 -13.47 30.56 14.59
CA GLY A 4 -12.08 30.32 14.20
C GLY A 4 -11.87 28.87 13.74
N TYR A 5 -11.39 28.72 12.52
CA TYR A 5 -10.90 27.45 11.99
C TYR A 5 -9.48 27.20 12.52
N GLY A 6 -9.35 26.28 13.45
CA GLY A 6 -8.06 25.78 13.90
C GLY A 6 -7.37 24.95 12.80
N ARG A 7 -6.32 25.53 12.21
CA ARG A 7 -5.39 24.80 11.33
C ARG A 7 -4.60 23.79 12.12
N ILE A 8 -4.81 22.52 11.87
CA ILE A 8 -3.92 21.45 12.35
C ILE A 8 -2.67 21.50 11.49
N ALA A 9 -1.59 21.97 12.05
CA ALA A 9 -0.28 21.99 11.42
C ALA A 9 0.27 20.58 11.31
N SER A 10 0.40 20.09 10.07
CA SER A 10 1.12 18.85 9.75
C SER A 10 2.61 19.09 9.99
N GLY A 11 3.12 18.65 11.13
CA GLY A 11 4.53 18.68 11.46
C GLY A 11 5.32 17.68 10.62
N LEU A 12 6.07 18.18 9.66
CA LEU A 12 7.07 17.43 8.90
C LEU A 12 8.30 17.23 9.80
N LEU A 13 8.48 16.05 10.37
CA LEU A 13 9.68 15.68 11.12
C LEU A 13 10.76 15.21 10.14
N LEU A 14 11.69 16.10 9.83
CA LEU A 14 12.96 15.79 9.15
C LEU A 14 13.88 15.07 10.15
N VAL A 15 14.08 13.77 9.97
CA VAL A 15 15.10 13.01 10.68
C VAL A 15 16.37 13.01 9.85
N THR A 16 17.35 13.82 10.26
CA THR A 16 18.72 13.77 9.76
C THR A 16 19.46 12.61 10.42
N VAL A 17 19.83 11.60 9.65
CA VAL A 17 20.70 10.49 10.09
C VAL A 17 22.15 10.92 9.87
N ALA A 18 22.88 11.13 10.96
CA ALA A 18 24.33 11.34 10.96
C ALA A 18 25.02 9.95 10.80
N VAL A 19 25.81 9.81 9.74
CA VAL A 19 26.67 8.64 9.53
C VAL A 19 28.01 8.92 10.24
N ALA A 20 28.27 8.20 11.34
CA ALA A 20 29.59 8.13 11.94
C ALA A 20 30.31 6.90 11.39
N GLY A 21 31.37 7.11 10.62
CA GLY A 21 32.27 6.08 10.17
C GLY A 21 33.20 5.64 11.30
N LEU A 22 33.43 4.32 11.41
CA LEU A 22 34.56 3.74 12.12
C LEU A 22 35.19 2.67 11.23
N ALA A 23 36.41 3.00 10.81
CA ALA A 23 37.32 2.05 10.19
C ALA A 23 37.91 1.15 11.30
N GLY A 24 37.89 -0.17 11.07
CA GLY A 24 38.57 -1.16 11.91
C GLY A 24 38.97 -2.35 11.08
N CYS A 25 40.22 -2.37 10.59
CA CYS A 25 40.85 -3.57 10.06
C CYS A 25 41.24 -4.50 11.20
N SER A 26 40.88 -5.78 11.13
CA SER A 26 41.77 -6.86 11.58
C SER A 26 41.35 -8.20 10.94
N GLY A 27 42.34 -8.90 10.41
CA GLY A 27 42.17 -10.11 9.65
C GLY A 27 41.81 -11.31 10.52
N GLY A 28 41.12 -12.23 9.93
CA GLY A 28 40.78 -13.54 10.46
C GLY A 28 40.18 -14.37 9.35
N THR A 29 41.02 -15.22 8.73
CA THR A 29 40.63 -16.27 7.79
C THR A 29 39.79 -17.30 8.55
N SER A 30 38.49 -17.27 8.40
CA SER A 30 37.61 -18.38 8.72
C SER A 30 36.74 -18.65 7.51
N SER A 31 37.03 -19.78 6.84
CA SER A 31 36.19 -20.32 5.77
C SER A 31 34.83 -20.71 6.35
N ALA A 32 33.90 -19.73 6.38
CA ALA A 32 32.51 -20.01 6.61
C ALA A 32 31.93 -20.50 5.28
N THR A 33 31.64 -21.79 5.20
CA THR A 33 30.80 -22.38 4.17
C THR A 33 29.48 -21.67 4.19
N ALA A 34 29.31 -20.69 3.31
CA ALA A 34 28.05 -20.02 3.11
C ALA A 34 27.06 -21.05 2.56
N THR A 35 26.23 -21.58 3.43
CA THR A 35 25.02 -22.30 3.04
C THR A 35 24.17 -21.30 2.29
N ALA A 36 24.28 -21.32 0.96
CA ALA A 36 23.41 -20.54 0.10
C ALA A 36 21.98 -21.01 0.35
N THR A 37 21.28 -20.29 1.20
CA THR A 37 19.84 -20.39 1.33
C THR A 37 19.29 -20.14 -0.07
N LYS A 38 18.81 -21.20 -0.73
CA LYS A 38 18.12 -21.09 -2.01
C LYS A 38 17.02 -20.06 -1.85
N ALA A 39 17.29 -18.83 -2.27
CA ALA A 39 16.25 -17.85 -2.47
C ALA A 39 15.25 -18.49 -3.41
N SER A 40 14.04 -18.70 -2.92
CA SER A 40 12.91 -19.23 -3.67
C SER A 40 12.85 -18.50 -5.01
N SER A 41 12.95 -19.24 -6.10
CA SER A 41 12.93 -18.76 -7.48
C SER A 41 11.57 -18.14 -7.79
N ASN A 42 11.37 -16.91 -7.38
CA ASN A 42 10.14 -16.17 -7.58
C ASN A 42 10.27 -15.26 -8.78
N THR A 43 9.53 -15.58 -9.80
CA THR A 43 8.92 -14.72 -10.85
C THR A 43 9.79 -13.71 -11.57
N GLY A 44 11.08 -13.64 -11.34
CA GLY A 44 12.00 -12.83 -12.15
C GLY A 44 11.92 -11.30 -12.03
N PHE A 45 10.95 -10.74 -11.31
CA PHE A 45 10.86 -9.28 -11.15
C PHE A 45 11.67 -8.79 -9.97
N THR A 46 12.65 -7.92 -10.24
CA THR A 46 13.38 -7.19 -9.22
C THR A 46 12.61 -5.95 -8.77
N ALA A 47 12.91 -5.42 -7.58
CA ALA A 47 12.34 -4.18 -7.10
C ALA A 47 12.59 -2.99 -8.06
N ALA A 48 13.73 -2.96 -8.73
CA ALA A 48 14.05 -1.94 -9.73
C ALA A 48 13.14 -2.05 -10.98
N ARG A 49 12.87 -3.27 -11.47
CA ARG A 49 11.93 -3.47 -12.59
C ARG A 49 10.51 -3.07 -12.20
N LEU A 50 10.06 -3.45 -11.00
CA LEU A 50 8.74 -3.02 -10.49
C LEU A 50 8.66 -1.49 -10.37
N ARG A 51 9.73 -0.84 -9.89
CA ARG A 51 9.79 0.63 -9.83
C ARG A 51 9.63 1.29 -11.22
N ALA A 52 10.26 0.73 -12.25
CA ALA A 52 10.13 1.22 -13.62
C ALA A 52 8.72 1.00 -14.21
N ALA A 53 7.96 0.09 -13.62
CA ALA A 53 6.60 -0.27 -14.03
C ALA A 53 5.48 0.48 -13.27
N LEU A 54 5.84 1.36 -12.32
CA LEU A 54 4.90 2.25 -11.64
C LEU A 54 4.50 3.42 -12.54
N LEU A 55 3.28 3.92 -12.36
CA LEU A 55 2.84 5.17 -13.01
C LEU A 55 3.82 6.31 -12.69
N THR A 56 4.09 7.14 -13.67
CA THR A 56 4.93 8.33 -13.52
C THR A 56 4.12 9.61 -13.32
N ARG A 57 2.86 9.59 -13.75
CA ARG A 57 1.90 10.71 -13.64
C ARG A 57 0.50 10.18 -13.45
N VAL A 58 -0.31 10.97 -12.75
CA VAL A 58 -1.76 10.78 -12.59
C VAL A 58 -2.43 12.11 -12.94
N ASN A 59 -3.32 12.12 -13.93
CA ASN A 59 -4.00 13.34 -14.41
C ASN A 59 -3.01 14.49 -14.73
N GLY A 60 -1.86 14.15 -15.32
CA GLY A 60 -0.81 15.13 -15.63
C GLY A 60 0.09 15.53 -14.45
N VAL A 61 -0.27 15.14 -13.22
CA VAL A 61 0.51 15.45 -11.99
C VAL A 61 1.58 14.39 -11.79
N GLY A 62 2.83 14.82 -11.60
CA GLY A 62 3.95 13.92 -11.27
C GLY A 62 3.87 13.40 -9.83
N ALA A 63 4.69 12.40 -9.51
CA ALA A 63 4.79 11.84 -8.18
C ALA A 63 5.11 12.90 -7.12
N ALA A 64 4.51 12.78 -5.94
CA ALA A 64 4.73 13.69 -4.80
C ALA A 64 6.14 13.54 -4.18
N ALA A 65 6.75 12.36 -4.37
CA ALA A 65 8.12 12.05 -3.99
C ALA A 65 8.68 10.98 -4.95
N PRO A 66 10.01 10.79 -5.02
CA PRO A 66 10.59 9.71 -5.80
C PRO A 66 10.02 8.35 -5.39
N ALA A 67 9.72 7.50 -6.38
CA ALA A 67 9.24 6.16 -6.12
C ALA A 67 10.23 5.37 -5.27
N SER A 68 9.75 4.67 -4.26
CA SER A 68 10.52 3.79 -3.40
C SER A 68 10.54 2.36 -3.94
N SER A 69 11.60 1.60 -3.67
CA SER A 69 11.69 0.18 -4.05
C SER A 69 12.57 -0.59 -3.08
N GLY A 70 12.25 -1.88 -2.88
CA GLY A 70 12.95 -2.74 -1.94
C GLY A 70 12.12 -3.97 -1.59
N LYS A 71 12.28 -4.51 -0.38
CA LYS A 71 11.35 -5.49 0.16
C LYS A 71 10.04 -4.79 0.52
N TYR A 72 8.90 -5.45 0.32
CA TYR A 72 7.60 -4.85 0.63
C TYR A 72 7.53 -4.36 2.09
N SER A 73 8.00 -5.16 3.04
CA SER A 73 8.01 -4.79 4.47
C SER A 73 8.83 -3.55 4.81
N SER A 74 9.75 -3.14 3.94
CA SER A 74 10.61 -1.95 4.13
C SER A 74 10.05 -0.69 3.46
N LEU A 75 9.00 -0.80 2.64
CA LEU A 75 8.43 0.36 1.97
C LEU A 75 7.62 1.21 2.95
N SER A 76 7.66 2.53 2.78
CA SER A 76 6.87 3.48 3.58
C SER A 76 5.38 3.22 3.51
N ALA A 77 4.86 2.76 2.36
CA ALA A 77 3.48 2.34 2.20
C ALA A 77 3.09 1.19 3.15
N ALA A 78 4.02 0.25 3.40
CA ALA A 78 3.82 -0.82 4.38
C ALA A 78 3.98 -0.32 5.81
N SER A 79 4.85 0.67 6.06
CA SER A 79 5.06 1.24 7.40
C SER A 79 3.93 2.18 7.81
N THR A 80 3.34 2.92 6.87
CA THR A 80 2.18 3.79 7.16
C THR A 80 0.98 2.97 7.63
N SER A 81 0.76 1.78 7.06
CA SER A 81 -0.26 0.86 7.55
C SER A 81 0.05 0.32 8.95
N LYS A 82 1.34 0.14 9.30
CA LYS A 82 1.77 -0.31 10.65
C LYS A 82 1.73 0.80 11.68
N GLN A 83 2.17 2.02 11.34
CA GLN A 83 2.17 3.16 12.26
C GLN A 83 0.74 3.65 12.57
N GLY A 84 -0.14 3.61 11.57
CA GLY A 84 -1.56 3.89 11.79
C GLY A 84 -2.24 2.86 12.67
N ALA A 85 -1.89 1.58 12.53
CA ALA A 85 -2.51 0.49 13.29
C ALA A 85 -2.20 0.53 14.80
N GLY A 86 -1.00 1.02 15.21
CA GLY A 86 -0.62 1.11 16.62
C GLY A 86 -1.38 2.18 17.42
N ALA A 87 -1.85 3.23 16.75
CA ALA A 87 -2.61 4.33 17.35
C ALA A 87 -4.13 4.20 17.16
N VAL A 88 -4.58 3.24 16.36
CA VAL A 88 -5.99 3.04 16.01
C VAL A 88 -6.54 1.83 16.76
N GLN A 89 -7.53 2.05 17.61
CA GLN A 89 -8.26 0.97 18.27
C GLN A 89 -9.53 0.67 17.49
N VAL A 90 -9.58 -0.50 16.88
CA VAL A 90 -10.73 -0.95 16.08
C VAL A 90 -11.66 -1.82 16.92
N THR A 91 -12.95 -1.58 16.79
CA THR A 91 -13.99 -2.34 17.48
C THR A 91 -15.08 -2.78 16.47
N PRO A 92 -15.38 -4.08 16.33
CA PRO A 92 -14.68 -5.20 16.98
C PRO A 92 -13.25 -5.41 16.45
N LYS A 93 -12.35 -5.99 17.25
CA LYS A 93 -10.95 -6.22 16.84
C LYS A 93 -10.79 -7.09 15.60
N THR A 94 -11.76 -7.95 15.31
CA THR A 94 -11.80 -8.76 14.09
C THR A 94 -11.82 -7.91 12.82
N CYS A 95 -12.25 -6.64 12.89
CA CYS A 95 -12.31 -5.73 11.76
C CYS A 95 -11.02 -4.93 11.51
N THR A 96 -9.92 -5.24 12.21
CA THR A 96 -8.64 -4.55 12.00
C THR A 96 -8.16 -4.68 10.55
N ALA A 97 -8.38 -5.82 9.89
CA ALA A 97 -8.05 -6.01 8.48
C ALA A 97 -8.83 -5.05 7.57
N ALA A 98 -10.11 -4.78 7.87
CA ALA A 98 -10.92 -3.80 7.15
C ALA A 98 -10.35 -2.38 7.30
N ALA A 99 -9.96 -2.01 8.51
CA ALA A 99 -9.38 -0.70 8.79
C ALA A 99 -8.03 -0.46 8.07
N THR A 100 -7.27 -1.52 7.80
CA THR A 100 -5.98 -1.47 7.10
C THR A 100 -6.08 -1.68 5.59
N SER A 101 -7.24 -1.46 4.98
CA SER A 101 -7.52 -1.62 3.54
C SER A 101 -7.68 -3.06 3.05
N GLY A 102 -7.93 -4.02 3.95
CA GLY A 102 -8.14 -5.43 3.57
C GLY A 102 -6.93 -6.12 2.92
N PHE A 103 -5.85 -5.40 2.68
CA PHE A 103 -4.64 -5.91 2.08
C PHE A 103 -3.60 -6.16 3.16
N ASN A 104 -3.48 -7.40 3.60
CA ASN A 104 -2.40 -7.82 4.48
C ASN A 104 -1.47 -8.81 3.75
N PRO A 105 -0.46 -8.31 3.05
CA PRO A 105 0.43 -9.18 2.30
C PRO A 105 1.57 -9.71 3.19
N THR A 106 1.30 -10.14 4.42
CA THR A 106 2.34 -10.75 5.28
C THR A 106 3.07 -11.87 4.54
N ALA A 107 2.36 -12.63 3.72
CA ALA A 107 2.94 -13.65 2.85
C ALA A 107 3.90 -13.08 1.78
N LEU A 108 3.84 -11.78 1.52
CA LEU A 108 4.67 -11.07 0.53
C LEU A 108 5.66 -10.09 1.19
N ALA A 109 5.81 -10.11 2.52
CA ALA A 109 6.63 -9.14 3.25
C ALA A 109 8.08 -9.03 2.76
N GLU A 110 8.68 -10.16 2.39
CA GLU A 110 10.06 -10.24 1.89
C GLU A 110 10.16 -10.17 0.35
N ALA A 111 9.02 -10.07 -0.34
CA ALA A 111 9.02 -10.00 -1.80
C ALA A 111 9.55 -8.65 -2.29
N PRO A 112 10.24 -8.62 -3.45
CA PRO A 112 10.57 -7.38 -4.13
C PRO A 112 9.33 -6.56 -4.40
N ALA A 113 9.38 -5.27 -4.11
CA ALA A 113 8.26 -4.36 -4.29
C ALA A 113 8.71 -2.96 -4.65
N ALA A 114 7.78 -2.17 -5.16
CA ALA A 114 7.95 -0.74 -5.41
C ALA A 114 6.64 0.01 -5.13
N ALA A 115 6.76 1.27 -4.73
CA ALA A 115 5.63 2.13 -4.43
C ALA A 115 5.87 3.56 -4.90
N VAL A 116 4.78 4.23 -5.28
CA VAL A 116 4.76 5.65 -5.63
C VAL A 116 3.50 6.30 -5.03
N ALA A 117 3.60 7.59 -4.72
CA ALA A 117 2.47 8.38 -4.24
C ALA A 117 2.32 9.66 -5.06
N PHE A 118 1.07 10.09 -5.24
CA PHE A 118 0.70 11.32 -5.93
C PHE A 118 -0.24 12.13 -5.04
N ARG A 119 -0.25 13.44 -5.23
CA ARG A 119 -1.26 14.31 -4.63
C ARG A 119 -1.99 15.07 -5.75
N VAL A 120 -3.25 14.74 -5.96
CA VAL A 120 -4.08 15.33 -7.00
C VAL A 120 -5.24 16.08 -6.36
N GLY A 121 -5.13 17.42 -6.32
CA GLY A 121 -6.04 18.24 -5.56
C GLY A 121 -5.99 17.91 -4.06
N THR A 122 -7.11 17.51 -3.50
CA THR A 122 -7.25 17.10 -2.09
C THR A 122 -7.12 15.59 -1.88
N ASN A 123 -6.95 14.80 -2.96
CA ASN A 123 -6.80 13.36 -2.85
C ASN A 123 -5.33 12.95 -2.79
N GLU A 124 -5.06 11.94 -1.97
CA GLU A 124 -3.80 11.19 -2.00
C GLU A 124 -4.01 9.88 -2.75
N ILE A 125 -3.10 9.59 -3.68
CA ILE A 125 -3.14 8.39 -4.51
C ILE A 125 -1.85 7.65 -4.29
N SER A 126 -1.93 6.35 -4.11
CA SER A 126 -0.75 5.49 -4.03
C SER A 126 -0.89 4.28 -4.94
N GLU A 127 0.23 3.88 -5.53
CA GLU A 127 0.37 2.63 -6.26
C GLU A 127 1.49 1.80 -5.65
N VAL A 128 1.25 0.50 -5.51
CA VAL A 128 2.23 -0.48 -5.04
C VAL A 128 2.23 -1.66 -5.99
N LEU A 129 3.42 -2.10 -6.41
CA LEU A 129 3.62 -3.35 -7.13
C LEU A 129 4.51 -4.28 -6.30
N ILE A 130 4.13 -5.56 -6.21
CA ILE A 130 4.84 -6.58 -5.43
C ILE A 130 5.05 -7.80 -6.31
N ALA A 131 6.29 -8.28 -6.44
CA ALA A 131 6.58 -9.54 -7.11
C ALA A 131 5.87 -10.69 -6.40
N SER A 132 5.17 -11.55 -7.14
CA SER A 132 4.41 -12.63 -6.53
C SER A 132 4.25 -13.81 -7.47
N SER A 133 4.31 -15.04 -6.92
CA SER A 133 3.86 -16.21 -7.65
C SER A 133 2.33 -16.17 -7.82
N ALA A 134 1.82 -16.86 -8.83
CA ALA A 134 0.37 -16.97 -9.05
C ALA A 134 -0.37 -17.49 -7.81
N LYS A 135 0.23 -18.47 -7.10
CA LYS A 135 -0.33 -19.05 -5.86
C LYS A 135 -0.39 -18.00 -4.74
N SER A 136 0.70 -17.29 -4.47
CA SER A 136 0.74 -16.27 -3.41
C SER A 136 -0.19 -15.11 -3.72
N ALA A 137 -0.24 -14.67 -4.97
CA ALA A 137 -1.14 -13.63 -5.43
C ALA A 137 -2.61 -14.01 -5.23
N SER A 138 -3.00 -15.23 -5.65
CA SER A 138 -4.37 -15.73 -5.45
C SER A 138 -4.72 -15.80 -3.96
N THR A 139 -3.81 -16.25 -3.10
CA THR A 139 -4.04 -16.31 -1.65
C THR A 139 -4.28 -14.92 -1.07
N VAL A 140 -3.49 -13.93 -1.47
CA VAL A 140 -3.64 -12.54 -0.98
C VAL A 140 -4.95 -11.91 -1.47
N LEU A 141 -5.34 -12.17 -2.72
CA LEU A 141 -6.58 -11.64 -3.28
C LEU A 141 -7.84 -12.43 -2.86
N ALA A 142 -7.69 -13.65 -2.38
CA ALA A 142 -8.82 -14.43 -1.87
C ALA A 142 -9.24 -14.01 -0.45
N VAL A 143 -8.44 -13.23 0.26
CA VAL A 143 -8.81 -12.74 1.59
C VAL A 143 -9.96 -11.77 1.46
N SER A 144 -11.11 -12.14 2.01
CA SER A 144 -12.29 -11.28 2.11
C SER A 144 -12.37 -10.60 3.47
N LEU A 145 -13.17 -9.55 3.53
CA LEU A 145 -13.48 -8.91 4.81
C LEU A 145 -14.17 -9.90 5.75
N PRO A 146 -13.78 -9.93 7.04
CA PRO A 146 -14.45 -10.78 8.01
C PRO A 146 -15.95 -10.47 8.07
N ALA A 147 -16.78 -11.49 8.25
CA ALA A 147 -18.21 -11.32 8.46
C ALA A 147 -18.45 -10.34 9.63
N GLY A 148 -19.41 -9.44 9.45
CA GLY A 148 -19.74 -8.40 10.43
C GLY A 148 -18.89 -7.13 10.37
N CYS A 149 -17.90 -7.05 9.47
CA CYS A 149 -17.07 -5.85 9.30
C CYS A 149 -17.58 -4.86 8.25
N ALA A 150 -18.80 -5.01 7.75
CA ALA A 150 -19.43 -4.00 6.90
C ALA A 150 -19.58 -2.63 7.61
N LYS A 151 -19.64 -2.66 8.95
CA LYS A 151 -19.54 -1.45 9.79
C LYS A 151 -18.65 -1.75 10.98
N TYR A 152 -17.77 -0.81 11.33
CA TYR A 152 -16.94 -0.90 12.53
C TYR A 152 -16.66 0.49 13.11
N GLN A 153 -16.14 0.54 14.31
CA GLN A 153 -15.67 1.77 14.94
C GLN A 153 -14.15 1.76 15.05
N ALA A 154 -13.54 2.92 14.87
CA ALA A 154 -12.13 3.11 15.16
C ALA A 154 -11.93 4.35 16.03
N LYS A 155 -11.14 4.19 17.10
CA LYS A 155 -10.72 5.28 17.97
C LYS A 155 -9.35 5.77 17.51
N ILE A 156 -9.29 7.02 17.05
CA ILE A 156 -8.09 7.67 16.51
C ILE A 156 -7.86 8.95 17.30
N ALA A 157 -6.69 9.12 17.91
CA ALA A 157 -6.38 10.30 18.72
C ALA A 157 -7.46 10.64 19.78
N GLY A 158 -8.03 9.61 20.40
CA GLY A 158 -9.06 9.75 21.44
C GLY A 158 -10.49 9.95 20.94
N LYS A 159 -10.69 10.17 19.63
CA LYS A 159 -12.03 10.33 19.02
C LYS A 159 -12.48 9.02 18.37
N THR A 160 -13.77 8.69 18.51
CA THR A 160 -14.38 7.52 17.89
C THR A 160 -15.07 7.90 16.58
N TYR A 161 -14.75 7.18 15.52
CA TYR A 161 -15.33 7.31 14.20
C TYR A 161 -16.02 6.01 13.82
N THR A 162 -17.11 6.10 13.07
CA THR A 162 -17.80 4.94 12.49
C THR A 162 -17.42 4.85 11.02
N TYR A 163 -17.03 3.66 10.58
CA TYR A 163 -16.67 3.36 9.19
C TYR A 163 -17.64 2.34 8.61
N GLY A 164 -18.00 2.56 7.34
CA GLY A 164 -18.62 1.58 6.47
C GLY A 164 -17.60 0.99 5.52
N THR A 165 -17.68 -0.30 5.25
CA THR A 165 -16.82 -0.97 4.27
C THR A 165 -17.63 -1.77 3.28
N THR A 166 -17.20 -1.76 2.02
CA THR A 166 -17.73 -2.64 0.97
C THR A 166 -16.58 -3.32 0.26
N GLU A 167 -16.81 -4.52 -0.20
CA GLU A 167 -15.85 -5.27 -1.01
C GLU A 167 -16.59 -5.95 -2.15
N GLN A 168 -16.00 -5.90 -3.35
CA GLN A 168 -16.55 -6.58 -4.52
C GLN A 168 -15.45 -7.09 -5.44
N ALA A 169 -15.69 -8.24 -6.06
CA ALA A 169 -14.85 -8.73 -7.14
C ALA A 169 -15.06 -7.88 -8.39
N VAL A 170 -13.98 -7.66 -9.13
CA VAL A 170 -13.96 -6.88 -10.37
C VAL A 170 -13.46 -7.73 -11.51
N THR A 171 -14.06 -7.58 -12.68
CA THR A 171 -13.64 -8.22 -13.93
C THR A 171 -12.97 -7.22 -14.86
N GLY A 172 -12.15 -7.70 -15.80
CA GLY A 172 -11.53 -6.86 -16.83
C GLY A 172 -10.22 -6.19 -16.39
N ILE A 173 -9.74 -6.39 -15.17
CA ILE A 173 -8.44 -5.91 -14.70
C ILE A 173 -7.63 -7.10 -14.20
N GLY A 174 -6.57 -7.43 -14.93
CA GLY A 174 -5.71 -8.56 -14.58
C GLY A 174 -6.41 -9.93 -14.64
N GLU A 175 -5.77 -10.90 -14.04
CA GLU A 175 -6.31 -12.26 -13.94
C GLU A 175 -7.33 -12.40 -12.80
N GLN A 176 -7.27 -11.51 -11.84
CA GLN A 176 -8.16 -11.41 -10.68
C GLN A 176 -8.05 -9.99 -10.12
N ALA A 177 -9.18 -9.37 -9.78
CA ALA A 177 -9.18 -8.09 -9.11
C ALA A 177 -10.35 -7.96 -8.13
N ARG A 178 -10.20 -7.07 -7.16
CA ARG A 178 -11.24 -6.68 -6.22
C ARG A 178 -11.09 -5.21 -5.80
N VAL A 179 -12.21 -4.58 -5.52
CA VAL A 179 -12.27 -3.24 -4.95
C VAL A 179 -12.75 -3.32 -3.51
N LEU A 180 -12.12 -2.52 -2.66
CA LEU A 180 -12.51 -2.31 -1.27
C LEU A 180 -12.73 -0.82 -1.05
N SER A 181 -13.87 -0.46 -0.43
CA SER A 181 -14.06 0.90 0.11
C SER A 181 -14.02 0.89 1.64
N VAL A 182 -13.54 1.99 2.20
CA VAL A 182 -13.65 2.34 3.63
C VAL A 182 -14.11 3.79 3.69
N GLN A 183 -15.31 4.02 4.22
CA GLN A 183 -15.95 5.33 4.24
C GLN A 183 -16.24 5.76 5.67
N ALA A 184 -15.76 6.95 6.05
CA ALA A 184 -15.99 7.51 7.37
C ALA A 184 -17.35 8.20 7.44
N ALA A 185 -18.19 7.85 8.40
CA ALA A 185 -19.44 8.55 8.63
C ALA A 185 -19.16 10.01 9.04
N GLY A 186 -19.57 10.95 8.18
CA GLY A 186 -19.45 12.40 8.42
C GLY A 186 -18.08 13.03 8.13
N ALA A 187 -17.09 12.26 7.61
CA ALA A 187 -15.74 12.77 7.30
C ALA A 187 -15.24 12.25 5.95
N LYS A 188 -15.76 12.79 4.85
CA LYS A 188 -15.36 12.39 3.49
C LYS A 188 -13.86 12.54 3.19
N SER A 189 -13.12 13.36 3.95
CA SER A 189 -11.67 13.48 3.81
C SER A 189 -10.92 12.17 4.06
N ASP A 190 -11.54 11.23 4.76
CA ASP A 190 -10.95 9.96 5.15
C ASP A 190 -11.50 8.78 4.33
N ASP A 191 -12.35 9.07 3.34
CA ASP A 191 -12.86 8.07 2.43
C ASP A 191 -11.70 7.46 1.63
N ARG A 192 -11.70 6.14 1.54
CA ARG A 192 -10.66 5.37 0.86
C ARG A 192 -11.29 4.37 -0.09
N TRP A 193 -10.75 4.31 -1.29
CA TRP A 193 -11.05 3.26 -2.26
C TRP A 193 -9.74 2.61 -2.69
N SER A 194 -9.69 1.29 -2.65
CA SER A 194 -8.51 0.50 -3.00
C SER A 194 -8.90 -0.56 -4.02
N LEU A 195 -8.20 -0.60 -5.15
CA LEU A 195 -8.26 -1.67 -6.12
C LEU A 195 -7.01 -2.53 -5.97
N MET A 196 -7.19 -3.83 -5.81
CA MET A 196 -6.12 -4.83 -5.85
C MET A 196 -6.31 -5.69 -7.09
N TYR A 197 -5.21 -6.01 -7.78
CA TYR A 197 -5.25 -6.82 -8.98
C TYR A 197 -4.04 -7.75 -9.08
N ARG A 198 -4.22 -8.86 -9.79
CA ARG A 198 -3.17 -9.81 -10.11
C ARG A 198 -2.79 -9.71 -11.57
N GLY A 199 -1.50 -9.50 -11.82
CA GLY A 199 -0.88 -9.70 -13.12
C GLY A 199 0.01 -10.95 -13.13
N LYS A 200 0.58 -11.25 -14.30
CA LYS A 200 1.52 -12.37 -14.42
C LYS A 200 2.81 -12.06 -13.66
N GLY A 201 2.99 -12.70 -12.51
CA GLY A 201 4.19 -12.55 -11.70
C GLY A 201 4.19 -11.38 -10.71
N PHE A 202 3.09 -10.65 -10.56
CA PHE A 202 2.98 -9.56 -9.59
C PHE A 202 1.55 -9.35 -9.08
N VAL A 203 1.45 -8.69 -7.94
CA VAL A 203 0.22 -8.09 -7.41
C VAL A 203 0.38 -6.59 -7.43
N GLY A 204 -0.65 -5.88 -7.87
CA GLY A 204 -0.72 -4.42 -7.82
C GLY A 204 -1.85 -3.95 -6.91
N THR A 205 -1.64 -2.79 -6.31
CA THR A 205 -2.67 -2.07 -5.53
C THR A 205 -2.64 -0.61 -5.90
N VAL A 206 -3.80 -0.05 -6.21
CA VAL A 206 -4.02 1.39 -6.34
C VAL A 206 -4.99 1.82 -5.25
N THR A 207 -4.64 2.87 -4.52
CA THR A 207 -5.49 3.41 -3.45
C THR A 207 -5.68 4.90 -3.67
N VAL A 208 -6.92 5.36 -3.53
CA VAL A 208 -7.31 6.78 -3.54
C VAL A 208 -7.89 7.10 -2.17
N VAL A 209 -7.37 8.14 -1.52
CA VAL A 209 -7.85 8.63 -0.22
C VAL A 209 -8.21 10.10 -0.35
N GLY A 210 -9.35 10.49 0.16
CA GLY A 210 -9.76 11.88 0.20
C GLY A 210 -11.23 12.10 -0.17
N PRO A 211 -11.69 13.36 -0.15
CA PRO A 211 -13.10 13.71 -0.29
C PRO A 211 -13.72 13.38 -1.66
N ASN A 212 -12.88 13.23 -2.70
CA ASN A 212 -13.29 12.82 -4.04
C ASN A 212 -12.90 11.38 -4.37
N ALA A 213 -12.53 10.58 -3.36
CA ALA A 213 -12.28 9.16 -3.56
C ALA A 213 -13.58 8.46 -3.95
N SER A 214 -13.55 7.68 -5.02
CA SER A 214 -14.71 6.95 -5.54
C SER A 214 -14.29 5.65 -6.19
N GLU A 215 -15.26 4.75 -6.36
CA GLU A 215 -15.05 3.52 -7.10
C GLU A 215 -14.58 3.79 -8.53
N GLN A 216 -15.25 4.72 -9.23
CA GLN A 216 -14.89 5.08 -10.59
C GLN A 216 -13.43 5.55 -10.67
N ALA A 217 -13.01 6.45 -9.77
CA ALA A 217 -11.66 6.99 -9.77
C ALA A 217 -10.60 5.88 -9.56
N VAL A 218 -10.82 4.96 -8.61
CA VAL A 218 -9.86 3.88 -8.35
C VAL A 218 -9.85 2.84 -9.48
N MET A 219 -10.99 2.61 -10.12
CA MET A 219 -11.09 1.69 -11.28
C MET A 219 -10.34 2.24 -12.49
N GLU A 220 -10.55 3.51 -12.84
CA GLU A 220 -9.86 4.15 -13.97
C GLU A 220 -8.33 4.16 -13.76
N LEU A 221 -7.89 4.55 -12.57
CA LEU A 221 -6.47 4.54 -12.22
C LEU A 221 -5.89 3.13 -12.19
N GLY A 222 -6.64 2.16 -11.68
CA GLY A 222 -6.22 0.77 -11.63
C GLY A 222 -6.07 0.14 -13.01
N MET A 223 -6.97 0.45 -13.95
CA MET A 223 -6.82 0.04 -15.35
C MET A 223 -5.57 0.64 -15.99
N GLN A 224 -5.30 1.92 -15.77
CA GLN A 224 -4.09 2.60 -16.27
C GLN A 224 -2.82 1.97 -15.66
N ALA A 225 -2.80 1.78 -14.35
CA ALA A 225 -1.68 1.18 -13.63
C ALA A 225 -1.40 -0.25 -14.09
N TYR A 226 -2.44 -1.07 -14.21
CA TYR A 226 -2.32 -2.44 -14.71
C TYR A 226 -1.77 -2.49 -16.14
N ALA A 227 -2.34 -1.69 -17.07
CA ALA A 227 -1.90 -1.65 -18.45
C ALA A 227 -0.44 -1.20 -18.57
N PHE A 228 -0.03 -0.19 -17.79
CA PHE A 228 1.35 0.30 -17.76
C PHE A 228 2.31 -0.75 -17.18
N ALA A 229 1.93 -1.39 -16.07
CA ALA A 229 2.74 -2.44 -15.45
C ALA A 229 2.94 -3.64 -16.38
N VAL A 230 1.87 -4.14 -17.02
CA VAL A 230 1.96 -5.25 -17.98
C VAL A 230 2.89 -4.91 -19.13
N LYS A 231 2.74 -3.72 -19.74
CA LYS A 231 3.61 -3.25 -20.83
C LYS A 231 5.09 -3.16 -20.41
N SER A 232 5.35 -2.73 -19.18
CA SER A 232 6.72 -2.49 -18.67
C SER A 232 7.41 -3.77 -18.18
N LEU A 233 6.63 -4.78 -17.79
CA LEU A 233 7.12 -6.03 -17.20
C LEU A 233 7.14 -7.20 -18.20
N SER A 234 6.54 -7.04 -19.39
CA SER A 234 6.55 -8.02 -20.50
C SER A 234 7.95 -8.23 -21.11
#